data_1de939380b76b17f16233146ceca7170
#
_entry.id   1de939380b76b17f16233146ceca7170
#
_cell.length_a   1.000
_cell.length_b   1.000
_cell.length_c   1.000
_cell.angle_alpha   90.00
_cell.angle_beta   90.00
_cell.angle_gamma   90.00
#
_symmetry.space_group_name_H-M   'P 1'
#
loop_
_entity.id
_entity.type
_entity.pdbx_description
1 polymer ?
#
loop_
_entity_poly.entity_id
_entity_poly.type
_entity_poly.pdbx_seq_one_letter_code
_entity_poly.pdbx_strand_id
1 'polypeptide(L)'
;LAFGIPLIQRLAQTKGKGLIIALTRELALQIDEELMKFGRSVALRTAVLIGGQSMRIQQQKIRKIPHVIIATPGRLIDHLEQKTVQLSDVRVLILDEADRMLDMGFAPQIKRILQAVPGERQTMLFSATMPSEVMHMAKMYMKLPIRIEIAPSGTAAEKVSQEVFIVRKDE
;
A
#
# COMPACT_ATOMS: atom_id res chain seq x y z
N LEU A 1 -8.58 -4.66 6.40
CA LEU A 1 -8.40 -4.79 7.87
C LEU A 1 -7.14 -5.55 8.27
N ALA A 2 -6.70 -6.53 7.48
CA ALA A 2 -5.54 -7.38 7.81
C ALA A 2 -4.28 -6.57 8.18
N PHE A 3 -4.04 -5.44 7.54
CA PHE A 3 -2.92 -4.57 7.88
C PHE A 3 -3.29 -3.37 8.76
N GLY A 4 -4.57 -2.95 8.77
CA GLY A 4 -4.99 -1.75 9.50
C GLY A 4 -4.82 -1.86 11.01
N ILE A 5 -5.23 -2.99 11.59
CA ILE A 5 -5.10 -3.25 13.02
C ILE A 5 -3.62 -3.32 13.46
N PRO A 6 -2.76 -4.16 12.85
CA PRO A 6 -1.34 -4.21 13.23
C PRO A 6 -0.61 -2.89 12.96
N LEU A 7 -0.99 -2.12 11.95
CA LEU A 7 -0.46 -0.78 11.73
C LEU A 7 -0.74 0.14 12.92
N ILE A 8 -2.00 0.24 13.36
CA ILE A 8 -2.39 1.09 14.50
C ILE A 8 -1.68 0.64 15.78
N GLN A 9 -1.66 -0.66 16.05
CA GLN A 9 -0.97 -1.23 17.21
C GLN A 9 0.53 -0.90 17.20
N ARG A 10 1.19 -1.03 16.06
CA ARG A 10 2.61 -0.73 15.92
C ARG A 10 2.90 0.76 16.12
N LEU A 11 2.08 1.63 15.55
CA LEU A 11 2.23 3.09 15.71
C LEU A 11 1.95 3.56 17.15
N ALA A 12 1.15 2.85 17.91
CA ALA A 12 0.95 3.12 19.34
C ALA A 12 2.21 2.81 20.18
N GLN A 13 3.07 1.90 19.72
CA GLN A 13 4.28 1.46 20.41
C GLN A 13 5.55 2.19 19.94
N THR A 14 5.53 2.76 18.73
CA THR A 14 6.72 3.36 18.11
C THR A 14 6.43 4.80 17.68
N LYS A 15 7.37 5.71 17.99
CA LYS A 15 7.31 7.07 17.42
C LYS A 15 7.61 7.01 15.92
N GLY A 16 6.69 7.53 15.11
CA GLY A 16 6.86 7.58 13.66
C GLY A 16 5.53 7.53 12.92
N LYS A 17 5.60 7.29 11.62
CA LYS A 17 4.44 7.29 10.72
C LYS A 17 4.26 5.94 10.03
N GLY A 18 3.01 5.67 9.64
CA GLY A 18 2.67 4.64 8.67
C GLY A 18 2.62 5.22 7.25
N LEU A 19 3.07 4.45 6.29
CA LEU A 19 2.89 4.73 4.87
C LEU A 19 2.22 3.53 4.21
N ILE A 20 1.10 3.78 3.54
CA ILE A 20 0.38 2.78 2.76
C ILE A 20 0.41 3.21 1.30
N ILE A 21 0.89 2.34 0.44
CA ILE A 21 0.87 2.51 -1.01
C ILE A 21 -0.28 1.68 -1.55
N ALA A 22 -1.23 2.35 -2.17
CA ALA A 22 -2.40 1.76 -2.80
C ALA A 22 -2.34 2.00 -4.31
N LEU A 23 -2.73 0.99 -5.09
CA LEU A 23 -2.65 1.04 -6.55
C LEU A 23 -3.53 2.14 -7.14
N THR A 24 -4.76 2.28 -6.67
CA THR A 24 -5.76 3.20 -7.22
C THR A 24 -6.22 4.25 -6.21
N ARG A 25 -6.85 5.31 -6.72
CA ARG A 25 -7.44 6.38 -5.90
C ARG A 25 -8.57 5.84 -5.03
N GLU A 26 -9.40 5.01 -5.62
CA GLU A 26 -10.56 4.37 -5.01
C GLU A 26 -10.11 3.50 -3.84
N LEU A 27 -9.09 2.67 -4.05
CA LEU A 27 -8.51 1.82 -3.00
C LEU A 27 -7.92 2.66 -1.87
N ALA A 28 -7.20 3.75 -2.19
CA ALA A 28 -6.65 4.64 -1.17
C ALA A 28 -7.74 5.28 -0.30
N LEU A 29 -8.85 5.68 -0.89
CA LEU A 29 -10.01 6.25 -0.17
C LEU A 29 -10.72 5.20 0.69
N GLN A 30 -10.90 3.99 0.17
CA GLN A 30 -11.47 2.86 0.94
C GLN A 30 -10.61 2.50 2.15
N ILE A 31 -9.29 2.45 1.96
CA ILE A 31 -8.35 2.20 3.06
C ILE A 31 -8.48 3.29 4.13
N ASP A 32 -8.54 4.56 3.72
CA ASP A 32 -8.72 5.69 4.65
C ASP A 32 -10.02 5.57 5.45
N GLU A 33 -11.13 5.32 4.77
CA GLU A 33 -12.45 5.14 5.41
C GLU A 33 -12.43 3.99 6.41
N GLU A 34 -11.88 2.83 6.03
CA GLU A 34 -11.78 1.68 6.91
C GLU A 34 -10.86 1.95 8.12
N LEU A 35 -9.71 2.58 7.91
CA LEU A 35 -8.83 2.96 9.01
C LEU A 35 -9.50 3.93 9.98
N MET A 36 -10.29 4.87 9.49
CA MET A 36 -10.97 5.85 10.32
C MET A 36 -12.10 5.23 11.16
N LYS A 37 -12.73 4.12 10.73
CA LYS A 37 -13.71 3.39 11.55
C LYS A 37 -13.10 2.91 12.87
N PHE A 38 -11.86 2.43 12.85
CA PHE A 38 -11.15 1.95 14.05
C PHE A 38 -10.29 3.03 14.69
N GLY A 39 -9.76 3.94 13.88
CA GLY A 39 -8.82 4.96 14.33
C GLY A 39 -9.42 6.11 15.11
N ARG A 40 -10.75 6.31 15.05
CA ARG A 40 -11.42 7.40 15.79
C ARG A 40 -11.21 7.31 17.30
N SER A 41 -11.27 6.10 17.84
CA SER A 41 -11.10 5.86 19.28
C SER A 41 -9.69 6.21 19.79
N VAL A 42 -8.69 6.23 18.90
CA VAL A 42 -7.30 6.54 19.22
C VAL A 42 -6.83 7.86 18.60
N ALA A 43 -7.77 8.71 18.18
CA ALA A 43 -7.48 10.00 17.53
C ALA A 43 -6.50 9.88 16.34
N LEU A 44 -6.62 8.82 15.55
CA LEU A 44 -5.80 8.61 14.35
C LEU A 44 -6.02 9.74 13.35
N ARG A 45 -4.94 10.28 12.80
CA ARG A 45 -4.97 11.25 11.72
C ARG A 45 -4.35 10.65 10.47
N THR A 46 -5.03 10.80 9.36
CA THR A 46 -4.60 10.30 8.06
C THR A 46 -4.44 11.43 7.04
N ALA A 47 -3.62 11.22 6.03
CA ALA A 47 -3.55 12.06 4.85
C ALA A 47 -3.57 11.18 3.60
N VAL A 48 -4.56 11.39 2.75
CA VAL A 48 -4.68 10.69 1.46
C VAL A 48 -4.06 11.54 0.37
N LEU A 49 -3.08 10.96 -0.36
CA LEU A 49 -2.34 11.60 -1.43
C LEU A 49 -2.61 10.88 -2.76
N ILE A 50 -3.53 11.43 -3.55
CA ILE A 50 -4.02 10.80 -4.78
C ILE A 50 -4.06 11.80 -5.93
N GLY A 51 -3.93 11.32 -7.15
CA GLY A 51 -4.10 12.12 -8.36
C GLY A 51 -5.52 12.69 -8.50
N GLY A 52 -5.70 13.72 -9.31
CA GLY A 52 -7.01 14.33 -9.56
C GLY A 52 -7.54 15.22 -8.43
N GLN A 53 -6.86 15.30 -7.29
CA GLN A 53 -7.17 16.25 -6.22
C GLN A 53 -6.12 17.34 -6.13
N SER A 54 -6.52 18.51 -5.59
CA SER A 54 -5.64 19.66 -5.42
C SER A 54 -4.41 19.31 -4.56
N MET A 55 -3.23 19.56 -5.09
CA MET A 55 -1.96 19.42 -4.39
C MET A 55 -1.94 20.28 -3.11
N ARG A 56 -2.46 21.51 -3.18
CA ARG A 56 -2.51 22.44 -2.03
C ARG A 56 -3.31 21.88 -0.86
N ILE A 57 -4.44 21.24 -1.13
CA ILE A 57 -5.26 20.61 -0.09
C ILE A 57 -4.50 19.46 0.56
N GLN A 58 -3.82 18.64 -0.24
CA GLN A 58 -3.01 17.53 0.28
C GLN A 58 -1.84 18.05 1.13
N GLN A 59 -1.17 19.11 0.71
CA GLN A 59 -0.13 19.77 1.52
C GLN A 59 -0.66 20.27 2.87
N GLN A 60 -1.87 20.83 2.90
CA GLN A 60 -2.50 21.24 4.16
C GLN A 60 -2.75 20.03 5.09
N LYS A 61 -3.14 18.88 4.55
CA LYS A 61 -3.31 17.64 5.33
C LYS A 61 -1.97 17.14 5.86
N ILE A 62 -0.91 17.17 5.07
CA ILE A 62 0.45 16.77 5.48
C ILE A 62 0.96 17.67 6.62
N ARG A 63 0.72 18.98 6.55
CA ARG A 63 1.13 19.94 7.60
C ARG A 63 0.47 19.69 8.96
N LYS A 64 -0.66 18.97 8.99
CA LYS A 64 -1.32 18.57 10.25
C LYS A 64 -0.66 17.36 10.92
N ILE A 65 0.49 16.94 10.41
CA ILE A 65 1.31 15.84 10.95
C ILE A 65 0.45 14.57 11.11
N PRO A 66 0.04 13.94 9.99
CA PRO A 66 -0.75 12.72 10.04
C PRO A 66 0.07 11.57 10.62
N HIS A 67 -0.60 10.64 11.28
CA HIS A 67 0.00 9.39 11.75
C HIS A 67 0.17 8.38 10.61
N VAL A 68 -0.72 8.44 9.62
CA VAL A 68 -0.68 7.55 8.45
C VAL A 68 -0.84 8.37 7.17
N ILE A 69 0.03 8.11 6.22
CA ILE A 69 -0.08 8.60 4.84
C ILE A 69 -0.55 7.44 3.98
N ILE A 70 -1.60 7.65 3.20
CA ILE A 70 -2.12 6.69 2.22
C ILE A 70 -1.95 7.33 0.85
N ALA A 71 -1.24 6.70 -0.07
CA ALA A 71 -0.87 7.35 -1.31
C ALA A 71 -0.91 6.42 -2.52
N THR A 72 -1.26 6.98 -3.69
CA THR A 72 -0.94 6.34 -4.96
C THR A 72 0.52 6.63 -5.34
N PRO A 73 1.23 5.69 -6.01
CA PRO A 73 2.66 5.83 -6.29
C PRO A 73 3.03 7.14 -6.98
N GLY A 74 2.36 7.49 -8.08
CA GLY A 74 2.66 8.69 -8.86
C GLY A 74 2.52 9.98 -8.03
N ARG A 75 1.39 10.13 -7.29
CA ARG A 75 1.14 11.33 -6.49
C ARG A 75 2.12 11.46 -5.31
N LEU A 76 2.54 10.35 -4.73
CA LEU A 76 3.57 10.40 -3.68
C LEU A 76 4.90 10.88 -4.25
N ILE A 77 5.27 10.43 -5.46
CA ILE A 77 6.47 10.93 -6.15
C ILE A 77 6.37 12.44 -6.40
N ASP A 78 5.22 12.95 -6.89
CA ASP A 78 5.02 14.40 -7.06
C ASP A 78 5.28 15.17 -5.76
N HIS A 79 4.79 14.67 -4.63
CA HIS A 79 5.02 15.29 -3.32
C HIS A 79 6.48 15.21 -2.87
N LEU A 80 7.18 14.12 -3.18
CA LEU A 80 8.62 13.96 -2.88
C LEU A 80 9.47 14.93 -3.70
N GLU A 81 9.18 15.06 -5.00
CA GLU A 81 9.88 15.99 -5.92
C GLU A 81 9.69 17.44 -5.50
N GLN A 82 8.48 17.81 -5.10
CA GLN A 82 8.17 19.14 -4.58
C GLN A 82 8.63 19.34 -3.12
N LYS A 83 9.24 18.34 -2.49
CA LYS A 83 9.69 18.36 -1.08
C LYS A 83 8.58 18.74 -0.09
N THR A 84 7.33 18.40 -0.40
CA THR A 84 6.16 18.71 0.43
C THR A 84 5.81 17.60 1.41
N VAL A 85 6.41 16.43 1.26
CA VAL A 85 6.33 15.29 2.18
C VAL A 85 7.73 14.81 2.52
N GLN A 86 7.92 14.37 3.76
CA GLN A 86 9.13 13.69 4.23
C GLN A 86 8.74 12.30 4.73
N LEU A 87 9.53 11.31 4.36
CA LEU A 87 9.32 9.91 4.72
C LEU A 87 10.35 9.37 5.72
N SER A 88 11.25 10.22 6.22
CA SER A 88 12.35 9.84 7.13
C SER A 88 11.88 9.28 8.48
N ASP A 89 10.63 9.56 8.87
CA ASP A 89 10.00 9.08 10.10
C ASP A 89 9.01 7.93 9.88
N VAL A 90 8.96 7.34 8.68
CA VAL A 90 8.16 6.16 8.41
C VAL A 90 8.74 4.94 9.14
N ARG A 91 7.91 4.29 9.96
CA ARG A 91 8.24 3.08 10.73
C ARG A 91 7.44 1.86 10.30
N VAL A 92 6.34 2.06 9.60
CA VAL A 92 5.54 0.98 9.02
C VAL A 92 5.26 1.32 7.56
N LEU A 93 5.61 0.42 6.66
CA LEU A 93 5.33 0.53 5.24
C LEU A 93 4.42 -0.62 4.81
N ILE A 94 3.37 -0.31 4.08
CA ILE A 94 2.45 -1.28 3.49
C ILE A 94 2.41 -1.06 1.99
N LEU A 95 2.60 -2.14 1.25
CA LEU A 95 2.40 -2.21 -0.20
C LEU A 95 1.21 -3.14 -0.44
N ASP A 96 0.11 -2.59 -0.94
CA ASP A 96 -1.11 -3.36 -1.22
C ASP A 96 -1.29 -3.56 -2.72
N GLU A 97 -1.70 -4.76 -3.14
CA GLU A 97 -1.79 -5.17 -4.55
C GLU A 97 -0.44 -5.02 -5.30
N ALA A 98 0.66 -5.52 -4.70
CA ALA A 98 2.01 -5.31 -5.21
C ALA A 98 2.22 -5.90 -6.61
N ASP A 99 1.66 -7.09 -6.91
CA ASP A 99 1.68 -7.69 -8.25
C ASP A 99 1.07 -6.76 -9.30
N ARG A 100 -0.12 -6.26 -9.03
CA ARG A 100 -0.82 -5.35 -9.96
C ARG A 100 -0.09 -4.02 -10.13
N MET A 101 0.55 -3.51 -9.07
CA MET A 101 1.37 -2.30 -9.22
C MET A 101 2.54 -2.53 -10.18
N LEU A 102 3.20 -3.68 -10.14
CA LEU A 102 4.29 -4.02 -11.04
C LEU A 102 3.77 -4.23 -12.47
N ASP A 103 2.68 -4.97 -12.65
CA ASP A 103 2.04 -5.20 -13.95
C ASP A 103 1.65 -3.90 -14.66
N MET A 104 1.22 -2.90 -13.90
CA MET A 104 0.88 -1.55 -14.40
C MET A 104 2.10 -0.63 -14.61
N GLY A 105 3.31 -1.13 -14.41
CA GLY A 105 4.55 -0.39 -14.69
C GLY A 105 4.97 0.58 -13.59
N PHE A 106 4.43 0.48 -12.38
CA PHE A 106 4.82 1.34 -11.24
C PHE A 106 6.13 0.93 -10.57
N ALA A 107 6.86 -0.06 -11.10
CA ALA A 107 8.13 -0.51 -10.54
C ALA A 107 9.13 0.64 -10.28
N PRO A 108 9.34 1.62 -11.19
CA PRO A 108 10.26 2.72 -10.94
C PRO A 108 9.81 3.62 -9.78
N GLN A 109 8.51 3.93 -9.69
CA GLN A 109 7.96 4.77 -8.61
C GLN A 109 8.09 4.06 -7.26
N ILE A 110 7.75 2.77 -7.20
CA ILE A 110 7.88 1.95 -5.99
C ILE A 110 9.33 1.91 -5.53
N LYS A 111 10.27 1.67 -6.43
CA LYS A 111 11.71 1.70 -6.12
C LYS A 111 12.14 3.03 -5.51
N ARG A 112 11.74 4.17 -6.09
CA ARG A 112 12.04 5.50 -5.55
C ARG A 112 11.46 5.72 -4.16
N ILE A 113 10.21 5.27 -3.93
CA ILE A 113 9.56 5.35 -2.61
C ILE A 113 10.31 4.50 -1.59
N LEU A 114 10.68 3.26 -1.95
CA LEU A 114 11.41 2.34 -1.07
C LEU A 114 12.79 2.86 -0.69
N GLN A 115 13.45 3.63 -1.57
CA GLN A 115 14.72 4.30 -1.30
C GLN A 115 14.56 5.54 -0.41
N ALA A 116 13.38 6.18 -0.42
CA ALA A 116 13.11 7.39 0.37
C ALA A 116 12.67 7.10 1.82
N VAL A 117 12.26 5.86 2.12
CA VAL A 117 11.87 5.45 3.47
C VAL A 117 13.05 4.83 4.23
N PRO A 118 13.11 4.97 5.58
CA PRO A 118 14.21 4.40 6.38
C PRO A 118 14.32 2.88 6.23
N GLY A 119 15.53 2.35 6.32
CA GLY A 119 15.77 0.91 6.35
C GLY A 119 15.23 0.20 7.60
N GLU A 120 15.18 0.92 8.72
CA GLU A 120 14.60 0.41 9.97
C GLU A 120 13.10 0.69 10.02
N ARG A 121 12.34 -0.27 9.51
CA ARG A 121 10.88 -0.23 9.48
C ARG A 121 10.29 -1.63 9.47
N GLN A 122 9.04 -1.75 9.86
CA GLN A 122 8.22 -2.92 9.53
C GLN A 122 7.68 -2.73 8.11
N THR A 123 7.91 -3.70 7.24
CA THR A 123 7.30 -3.72 5.91
C THR A 123 6.29 -4.87 5.82
N MET A 124 5.10 -4.60 5.30
CA MET A 124 4.08 -5.58 4.97
C MET A 124 3.76 -5.45 3.48
N LEU A 125 3.85 -6.55 2.75
CA LEU A 125 3.57 -6.62 1.33
C LEU A 125 2.39 -7.57 1.13
N PHE A 126 1.34 -7.07 0.49
CA PHE A 126 0.14 -7.83 0.13
C PHE A 126 0.07 -7.96 -1.39
N SER A 127 -0.21 -9.17 -1.83
CA SER A 127 -0.26 -9.50 -3.26
C SER A 127 -1.15 -10.73 -3.44
N ALA A 128 -1.95 -10.74 -4.48
CA ALA A 128 -2.77 -11.90 -4.84
C ALA A 128 -1.90 -13.01 -5.44
N THR A 129 -0.87 -12.63 -6.18
CA THR A 129 0.10 -13.54 -6.79
C THR A 129 1.52 -13.17 -6.38
N MET A 130 2.46 -14.11 -6.49
CA MET A 130 3.87 -13.91 -6.11
C MET A 130 4.80 -14.20 -7.31
N PRO A 131 4.70 -13.43 -8.40
CA PRO A 131 5.62 -13.58 -9.53
C PRO A 131 7.07 -13.26 -9.10
N SER A 132 8.03 -13.64 -9.93
CA SER A 132 9.47 -13.45 -9.66
C SER A 132 9.84 -12.01 -9.31
N GLU A 133 9.18 -11.05 -9.94
CA GLU A 133 9.41 -9.62 -9.74
C GLU A 133 8.99 -9.13 -8.35
N VAL A 134 7.81 -9.59 -7.87
CA VAL A 134 7.35 -9.29 -6.49
C VAL A 134 8.28 -9.94 -5.48
N MET A 135 8.69 -11.19 -5.71
CA MET A 135 9.65 -11.89 -4.84
C MET A 135 11.01 -11.20 -4.82
N HIS A 136 11.48 -10.73 -5.96
CA HIS A 136 12.73 -9.97 -6.06
C HIS A 136 12.65 -8.66 -5.26
N MET A 137 11.56 -7.91 -5.43
CA MET A 137 11.32 -6.68 -4.67
C MET A 137 11.27 -6.94 -3.16
N ALA A 138 10.57 -7.99 -2.72
CA ALA A 138 10.51 -8.37 -1.32
C ALA A 138 11.91 -8.68 -0.75
N LYS A 139 12.72 -9.47 -1.46
CA LYS A 139 14.10 -9.81 -1.06
C LYS A 139 15.00 -8.59 -0.97
N MET A 140 14.86 -7.61 -1.86
CA MET A 140 15.71 -6.43 -1.88
C MET A 140 15.38 -5.42 -0.77
N TYR A 141 14.10 -5.28 -0.42
CA TYR A 141 13.65 -4.17 0.42
C TYR A 141 13.04 -4.60 1.76
N MET A 142 12.91 -5.90 2.02
CA MET A 142 12.44 -6.44 3.30
C MET A 142 13.56 -7.24 3.98
N LYS A 143 13.70 -7.05 5.29
CA LYS A 143 14.66 -7.83 6.10
C LYS A 143 14.01 -9.14 6.52
N LEU A 144 14.57 -10.28 6.08
CA LEU A 144 14.10 -11.63 6.42
C LEU A 144 12.57 -11.78 6.31
N PRO A 145 11.98 -11.55 5.13
CA PRO A 145 10.54 -11.58 4.99
C PRO A 145 9.99 -12.98 5.29
N ILE A 146 8.94 -13.03 6.08
CA ILE A 146 8.14 -14.25 6.30
C ILE A 146 7.03 -14.24 5.26
N ARG A 147 6.90 -15.31 4.49
CA ARG A 147 5.80 -15.53 3.56
C ARG A 147 4.66 -16.24 4.28
N ILE A 148 3.48 -15.65 4.23
CA ILE A 148 2.23 -16.24 4.71
C ILE A 148 1.31 -16.39 3.51
N GLU A 149 0.86 -17.62 3.26
CA GLU A 149 -0.03 -17.96 2.14
C GLU A 149 -1.32 -18.55 2.72
N ILE A 150 -2.47 -18.00 2.32
CA ILE A 150 -3.78 -18.40 2.86
C ILE A 150 -4.34 -19.57 2.06
N ALA A 151 -4.10 -19.60 0.74
CA ALA A 151 -4.42 -20.72 -0.14
C ALA A 151 -3.31 -20.91 -1.16
N PRO A 152 -3.00 -22.13 -1.60
CA PRO A 152 -2.01 -22.37 -2.65
C PRO A 152 -2.38 -21.60 -3.92
N SER A 153 -1.40 -20.94 -4.54
CA SER A 153 -1.58 -20.21 -5.80
C SER A 153 -2.15 -21.14 -6.87
N GLY A 154 -3.24 -20.73 -7.52
CA GLY A 154 -3.88 -21.51 -8.59
C GLY A 154 -4.96 -22.48 -8.14
N THR A 155 -5.32 -22.52 -6.85
CA THR A 155 -6.50 -23.29 -6.40
C THR A 155 -7.76 -22.45 -6.52
N ALA A 156 -8.75 -22.95 -7.26
CA ALA A 156 -10.11 -22.38 -7.22
C ALA A 156 -10.68 -22.50 -5.81
N ALA A 157 -11.51 -21.53 -5.38
CA ALA A 157 -12.20 -21.67 -4.11
C ALA A 157 -13.07 -22.93 -4.13
N GLU A 158 -13.01 -23.75 -3.08
CA GLU A 158 -13.70 -25.06 -2.99
C GLU A 158 -15.21 -25.04 -3.29
N LYS A 159 -15.83 -23.86 -3.25
CA LYS A 159 -17.28 -23.68 -3.48
C LYS A 159 -17.62 -23.06 -4.83
N VAL A 160 -16.69 -22.94 -5.76
CA VAL A 160 -16.92 -22.36 -7.09
C VAL A 160 -16.85 -23.47 -8.12
N SER A 161 -17.99 -23.80 -8.78
CA SER A 161 -17.99 -24.62 -9.99
C SER A 161 -17.63 -23.75 -11.19
N GLN A 162 -16.72 -24.25 -12.03
CA GLN A 162 -16.34 -23.57 -13.25
C GLN A 162 -16.67 -24.48 -14.44
N GLU A 163 -17.34 -23.91 -15.44
CA GLU A 163 -17.65 -24.59 -16.69
C GLU A 163 -17.02 -23.84 -17.85
N VAL A 164 -16.41 -24.56 -18.78
CA VAL A 164 -15.78 -24.01 -19.98
C VAL A 164 -16.64 -24.37 -21.19
N PHE A 165 -17.14 -23.36 -21.87
CA PHE A 165 -17.88 -23.53 -23.12
C PHE A 165 -17.00 -23.13 -24.31
N ILE A 166 -16.88 -24.02 -25.28
CA ILE A 166 -16.23 -23.71 -26.55
C ILE A 166 -17.31 -23.25 -27.53
N VAL A 167 -17.30 -21.97 -27.84
CA VAL A 167 -18.22 -21.37 -28.82
C VAL A 167 -17.50 -20.98 -30.10
N ARG A 168 -18.22 -21.04 -31.24
CA ARG A 168 -17.66 -20.52 -32.50
C ARG A 168 -17.62 -19.00 -32.45
N LYS A 169 -16.63 -18.42 -33.14
CA LYS A 169 -16.37 -16.98 -33.12
C LYS A 169 -17.50 -16.10 -33.63
N ASP A 170 -18.48 -16.68 -34.31
CA ASP A 170 -19.62 -15.99 -34.96
C ASP A 170 -20.94 -16.18 -34.21
N GLU A 171 -20.91 -16.73 -33.02
CA GLU A 171 -22.02 -16.83 -32.06
C GLU A 171 -21.68 -15.99 -30.80
#